data_586dbbdfff8f296c7c4a2860386dcbf9
#
_entry.id   586dbbdfff8f296c7c4a2860386dcbf9
#
_cell.length_a   1.000
_cell.length_b   1.000
_cell.length_c   1.000
_cell.angle_alpha   90.00
_cell.angle_beta   90.00
_cell.angle_gamma   90.00
#
_symmetry.space_group_name_H-M   'P 1'
#
loop_
_entity.id
_entity.type
_entity.pdbx_description
1 polymer ?
#
loop_
_entity_poly.entity_id
_entity_poly.type
_entity_poly.pdbx_seq_one_letter_code
_entity_poly.pdbx_strand_id
1 'polypeptide(L)'
;MLKVRGFSDRAAKGQTASPLDRAKHTILKHRRVDGAAPFLYHKNDIFVRGGRKFLNTSTVSIMEPASSVGAWGQHFPLIAQVYDNVFAKPIYRDLFLAWFKRFYESAEEGELAPGQALAMVGPIHCYKSWTIHKVLKPAMGGFADFSSMASGDAGGFTADVFESPPRKAKSP
;
A
#
# COMPACT_ATOMS: atom_id res chain seq x y z
N MET A 1 -20.14 18.73 7.90
CA MET A 1 -20.94 19.92 8.29
C MET A 1 -20.03 20.98 8.89
N LEU A 2 -19.76 22.06 8.17
CA LEU A 2 -18.84 23.15 8.60
C LEU A 2 -19.41 24.11 9.65
N LYS A 3 -20.65 23.92 10.08
CA LYS A 3 -21.31 24.77 11.11
C LYS A 3 -20.71 24.68 12.53
N VAL A 4 -19.80 23.75 12.80
CA VAL A 4 -19.40 23.38 14.18
C VAL A 4 -18.14 24.10 14.69
N ARG A 5 -17.48 24.95 13.89
CA ARG A 5 -16.21 25.57 14.31
C ARG A 5 -16.10 27.08 14.07
N GLY A 6 -17.09 27.84 14.49
CA GLY A 6 -16.94 29.30 14.58
C GLY A 6 -17.02 30.09 13.26
N PHE A 7 -17.42 29.45 12.15
CA PHE A 7 -17.65 30.17 10.91
C PHE A 7 -19.10 30.65 10.83
N SER A 8 -19.30 31.96 10.82
CA SER A 8 -20.61 32.56 10.60
C SER A 8 -21.06 32.39 9.16
N ASP A 9 -22.31 32.00 8.96
CA ASP A 9 -22.99 31.96 7.67
C ASP A 9 -23.57 33.30 7.22
N ARG A 10 -23.47 34.34 8.07
CA ARG A 10 -23.90 35.70 7.77
C ARG A 10 -22.74 36.56 7.32
N ALA A 11 -22.92 37.29 6.24
CA ALA A 11 -21.97 38.30 5.81
C ALA A 11 -21.99 39.48 6.79
N ALA A 12 -20.84 40.05 7.09
CA ALA A 12 -20.78 41.30 7.84
C ALA A 12 -21.33 42.48 7.02
N LYS A 13 -21.80 43.53 7.70
CA LYS A 13 -22.37 44.72 7.04
C LYS A 13 -21.36 45.28 6.02
N GLY A 14 -21.75 45.37 4.76
CA GLY A 14 -20.89 45.84 3.66
C GLY A 14 -20.02 44.74 2.98
N GLN A 15 -20.15 43.48 3.37
CA GLN A 15 -19.48 42.35 2.71
C GLN A 15 -20.46 41.50 1.94
N THR A 16 -20.07 41.10 0.71
CA THR A 16 -20.90 40.28 -0.19
C THR A 16 -20.83 38.78 0.12
N ALA A 17 -19.81 38.32 0.83
CA ALA A 17 -19.61 36.92 1.18
C ALA A 17 -19.41 36.72 2.68
N SER A 18 -20.06 35.70 3.24
CA SER A 18 -19.88 35.32 4.64
C SER A 18 -18.48 34.70 4.88
N PRO A 19 -17.99 34.65 6.13
CA PRO A 19 -16.77 33.92 6.48
C PRO A 19 -16.82 32.45 6.04
N LEU A 20 -18.00 31.82 6.10
CA LEU A 20 -18.21 30.45 5.65
C LEU A 20 -18.07 30.34 4.12
N ASP A 21 -18.62 31.28 3.35
CA ASP A 21 -18.52 31.27 1.87
C ASP A 21 -17.07 31.49 1.43
N ARG A 22 -16.34 32.36 2.10
CA ARG A 22 -14.91 32.57 1.86
C ARG A 22 -14.10 31.31 2.15
N ALA A 23 -14.36 30.64 3.26
CA ALA A 23 -13.72 29.39 3.61
C ALA A 23 -14.03 28.29 2.57
N LYS A 24 -15.31 28.15 2.16
CA LYS A 24 -15.71 27.22 1.09
C LYS A 24 -14.99 27.53 -0.22
N HIS A 25 -14.97 28.80 -0.63
CA HIS A 25 -14.28 29.21 -1.86
C HIS A 25 -12.79 28.90 -1.82
N THR A 26 -12.13 29.16 -0.69
CA THR A 26 -10.72 28.83 -0.49
C THR A 26 -10.45 27.33 -0.58
N ILE A 27 -11.31 26.50 0.05
CA ILE A 27 -11.22 25.05 -0.02
C ILE A 27 -11.40 24.57 -1.46
N LEU A 28 -12.45 25.03 -2.14
CA LEU A 28 -12.75 24.65 -3.52
C LEU A 28 -11.64 25.07 -4.50
N LYS A 29 -11.05 26.24 -4.29
CA LYS A 29 -9.99 26.75 -5.16
C LYS A 29 -8.64 26.08 -4.94
N HIS A 30 -8.26 25.85 -3.69
CA HIS A 30 -6.88 25.44 -3.36
C HIS A 30 -6.74 23.98 -2.89
N ARG A 31 -7.84 23.35 -2.45
CA ARG A 31 -7.83 22.00 -1.89
C ARG A 31 -8.70 21.01 -2.68
N ARG A 32 -9.08 21.37 -3.88
CA ARG A 32 -9.81 20.48 -4.77
C ARG A 32 -8.86 19.38 -5.27
N VAL A 33 -9.36 18.16 -5.27
CA VAL A 33 -8.75 17.02 -5.95
C VAL A 33 -9.65 16.60 -7.11
N ASP A 34 -9.06 16.10 -8.18
CA ASP A 34 -9.76 15.67 -9.38
C ASP A 34 -10.28 14.24 -9.27
N GLY A 35 -9.74 13.49 -8.33
CA GLY A 35 -10.15 12.12 -8.04
C GLY A 35 -9.57 11.60 -6.73
N ALA A 36 -10.10 10.47 -6.28
CA ALA A 36 -9.61 9.72 -5.15
C ALA A 36 -9.57 8.23 -5.53
N ALA A 37 -8.44 7.56 -5.28
CA ALA A 37 -8.28 6.14 -5.54
C ALA A 37 -7.19 5.56 -4.63
N PRO A 38 -7.20 4.25 -4.36
CA PRO A 38 -6.15 3.61 -3.60
C PRO A 38 -4.92 3.39 -4.49
N PHE A 39 -3.93 4.26 -4.35
CA PHE A 39 -2.62 4.09 -4.99
C PHE A 39 -1.68 3.42 -3.99
N LEU A 40 -1.42 2.14 -4.21
CA LEU A 40 -0.55 1.35 -3.36
C LEU A 40 0.87 1.91 -3.38
N TYR A 41 1.52 1.90 -2.22
CA TYR A 41 2.91 2.31 -2.01
C TYR A 41 3.25 3.76 -2.38
N HIS A 42 2.26 4.59 -2.66
CA HIS A 42 2.50 6.00 -2.90
C HIS A 42 2.63 6.75 -1.56
N LYS A 43 3.77 7.41 -1.35
CA LYS A 43 4.13 8.03 -0.05
C LYS A 43 3.27 9.25 0.30
N ASN A 44 2.73 9.94 -0.70
CA ASN A 44 1.98 11.18 -0.49
C ASN A 44 0.47 10.95 -0.51
N ASP A 45 -0.24 11.55 0.43
CA ASP A 45 -1.72 11.53 0.45
C ASP A 45 -2.32 12.27 -0.75
N ILE A 46 -1.63 13.28 -1.27
CA ILE A 46 -2.06 14.04 -2.45
C ILE A 46 -0.88 14.13 -3.42
N PHE A 47 -1.12 13.79 -4.67
CA PHE A 47 -0.11 13.86 -5.72
C PHE A 47 -0.71 14.29 -7.05
N VAL A 48 0.15 14.68 -8.01
CA VAL A 48 -0.26 15.12 -9.35
C VAL A 48 0.20 14.08 -10.36
N ARG A 49 -0.74 13.60 -11.19
CA ARG A 49 -0.47 12.69 -12.30
C ARG A 49 -1.20 13.18 -13.55
N GLY A 50 -0.47 13.35 -14.65
CA GLY A 50 -1.06 13.88 -15.90
C GLY A 50 -1.74 15.24 -15.74
N GLY A 51 -1.20 16.12 -14.89
CA GLY A 51 -1.77 17.45 -14.62
C GLY A 51 -3.01 17.45 -13.71
N ARG A 52 -3.45 16.29 -13.23
CA ARG A 52 -4.59 16.13 -12.31
C ARG A 52 -4.12 15.82 -10.90
N LYS A 53 -4.83 16.37 -9.91
CA LYS A 53 -4.54 16.17 -8.49
C LYS A 53 -5.39 15.03 -7.93
N PHE A 54 -4.75 14.03 -7.34
CA PHE A 54 -5.41 12.85 -6.76
C PHE A 54 -5.18 12.78 -5.26
N LEU A 55 -6.22 12.32 -4.54
CA LEU A 55 -6.13 11.90 -3.15
C LEU A 55 -5.87 10.40 -3.12
N ASN A 56 -4.79 10.00 -2.45
CA ASN A 56 -4.51 8.60 -2.18
C ASN A 56 -5.35 8.13 -0.99
N THR A 57 -6.19 7.14 -1.22
CA THR A 57 -7.03 6.51 -0.18
C THR A 57 -6.41 5.22 0.37
N SER A 58 -5.27 4.78 -0.17
CA SER A 58 -4.56 3.61 0.32
C SER A 58 -3.99 3.86 1.72
N THR A 59 -4.14 2.88 2.59
CA THR A 59 -3.53 2.85 3.93
C THR A 59 -2.39 1.83 4.01
N VAL A 60 -2.05 1.20 2.90
CA VAL A 60 -0.98 0.20 2.84
C VAL A 60 0.36 0.90 2.89
N SER A 61 1.19 0.50 3.85
CA SER A 61 2.57 0.93 3.98
C SER A 61 3.48 -0.30 4.02
N ILE A 62 4.60 -0.22 3.33
CA ILE A 62 5.65 -1.23 3.42
C ILE A 62 6.45 -1.04 4.71
N MET A 63 7.09 -2.11 5.16
CA MET A 63 8.03 -2.05 6.27
C MET A 63 9.27 -1.25 5.83
N GLU A 64 9.71 -0.31 6.65
CA GLU A 64 10.95 0.44 6.36
C GLU A 64 12.18 -0.47 6.40
N PRO A 65 13.15 -0.28 5.47
CA PRO A 65 14.35 -1.07 5.45
C PRO A 65 15.21 -0.79 6.70
N ALA A 66 15.71 -1.84 7.31
CA ALA A 66 16.65 -1.69 8.41
C ALA A 66 18.01 -1.20 7.89
N SER A 67 18.66 -0.33 8.66
CA SER A 67 19.99 0.20 8.34
C SER A 67 21.14 -0.79 8.63
N SER A 68 20.86 -2.05 8.95
CA SER A 68 21.87 -3.05 9.27
C SER A 68 22.67 -3.48 8.05
N VAL A 69 23.99 -3.48 8.21
CA VAL A 69 24.93 -3.98 7.21
C VAL A 69 25.37 -5.39 7.60
N GLY A 70 25.29 -6.35 6.68
CA GLY A 70 25.76 -7.72 6.90
C GLY A 70 24.98 -8.77 6.10
N ALA A 71 25.43 -10.02 6.18
CA ALA A 71 24.73 -11.11 5.52
C ALA A 71 23.39 -11.38 6.24
N TRP A 72 22.30 -11.36 5.52
CA TRP A 72 20.95 -11.54 6.06
C TRP A 72 20.78 -12.81 6.91
N GLY A 73 21.46 -13.91 6.56
CA GLY A 73 21.41 -15.16 7.29
C GLY A 73 22.04 -15.09 8.69
N GLN A 74 22.91 -14.12 8.94
CA GLN A 74 23.48 -13.89 10.28
C GLN A 74 22.48 -13.14 11.18
N HIS A 75 21.70 -12.22 10.59
CA HIS A 75 20.67 -11.47 11.32
C HIS A 75 19.40 -12.30 11.55
N PHE A 76 19.09 -13.22 10.63
CA PHE A 76 17.85 -14.01 10.63
C PHE A 76 18.12 -15.50 10.45
N PRO A 77 18.85 -16.15 11.39
CA PRO A 77 19.31 -17.53 11.22
C PRO A 77 18.15 -18.54 11.05
N LEU A 78 17.02 -18.32 11.74
CA LEU A 78 15.86 -19.19 11.60
C LEU A 78 15.20 -19.06 10.23
N ILE A 79 15.12 -17.85 9.67
CA ILE A 79 14.58 -17.64 8.32
C ILE A 79 15.55 -18.25 7.28
N ALA A 80 16.85 -18.10 7.49
CA ALA A 80 17.85 -18.72 6.63
C ALA A 80 17.69 -20.24 6.58
N GLN A 81 17.56 -20.87 7.75
CA GLN A 81 17.35 -22.31 7.86
C GLN A 81 16.03 -22.76 7.20
N VAL A 82 14.94 -22.01 7.37
CA VAL A 82 13.68 -22.29 6.69
C VAL A 82 13.87 -22.22 5.17
N TYR A 83 14.55 -21.21 4.66
CA TYR A 83 14.76 -21.05 3.23
C TYR A 83 15.72 -22.13 2.64
N ASP A 84 16.71 -22.55 3.38
CA ASP A 84 17.57 -23.68 2.98
C ASP A 84 16.76 -24.99 2.86
N ASN A 85 15.71 -25.15 3.65
CA ASN A 85 14.79 -26.29 3.56
C ASN A 85 13.71 -26.12 2.48
N VAL A 86 13.26 -24.88 2.20
CA VAL A 86 12.23 -24.60 1.18
C VAL A 86 12.80 -24.74 -0.24
N PHE A 87 14.02 -24.25 -0.44
CA PHE A 87 14.63 -24.20 -1.75
C PHE A 87 15.62 -25.35 -1.94
N ALA A 88 15.27 -26.30 -2.81
CA ALA A 88 16.08 -27.49 -3.07
C ALA A 88 17.51 -27.19 -3.55
N LYS A 89 17.73 -25.99 -4.11
CA LYS A 89 19.05 -25.52 -4.57
C LYS A 89 19.24 -24.07 -4.14
N PRO A 90 20.45 -23.68 -3.72
CA PRO A 90 20.77 -22.31 -3.34
C PRO A 90 20.39 -21.26 -4.41
N ILE A 91 20.55 -21.59 -5.68
CA ILE A 91 20.21 -20.69 -6.79
C ILE A 91 18.73 -20.28 -6.78
N TYR A 92 17.81 -21.18 -6.39
CA TYR A 92 16.38 -20.84 -6.34
C TYR A 92 16.07 -19.90 -5.17
N ARG A 93 16.74 -20.06 -4.03
CA ARG A 93 16.69 -19.14 -2.92
C ARG A 93 17.19 -17.75 -3.34
N ASP A 94 18.33 -17.70 -4.00
CA ASP A 94 18.95 -16.45 -4.42
C ASP A 94 18.09 -15.71 -5.46
N LEU A 95 17.49 -16.44 -6.40
CA LEU A 95 16.51 -15.90 -7.35
C LEU A 95 15.25 -15.36 -6.65
N PHE A 96 14.73 -16.09 -5.66
CA PHE A 96 13.60 -15.63 -4.87
C PHE A 96 13.93 -14.33 -4.12
N LEU A 97 15.08 -14.27 -3.46
CA LEU A 97 15.52 -13.10 -2.71
C LEU A 97 15.78 -11.90 -3.65
N ALA A 98 16.38 -12.11 -4.80
CA ALA A 98 16.59 -11.08 -5.80
C ALA A 98 15.25 -10.54 -6.35
N TRP A 99 14.29 -11.44 -6.64
CA TRP A 99 12.94 -11.06 -7.04
C TRP A 99 12.25 -10.24 -5.96
N PHE A 100 12.29 -10.70 -4.69
CA PHE A 100 11.65 -10.01 -3.59
C PHE A 100 12.29 -8.65 -3.33
N LYS A 101 13.63 -8.57 -3.38
CA LYS A 101 14.36 -7.30 -3.25
C LYS A 101 13.89 -6.29 -4.31
N ARG A 102 13.85 -6.68 -5.58
CA ARG A 102 13.41 -5.80 -6.66
C ARG A 102 11.96 -5.35 -6.49
N PHE A 103 11.08 -6.27 -6.07
CA PHE A 103 9.69 -5.96 -5.80
C PHE A 103 9.53 -4.97 -4.66
N TYR A 104 10.29 -5.17 -3.58
CA TYR A 104 10.31 -4.30 -2.42
C TYR A 104 10.85 -2.89 -2.77
N GLU A 105 11.97 -2.81 -3.46
CA GLU A 105 12.57 -1.53 -3.89
C GLU A 105 11.62 -0.73 -4.77
N SER A 106 10.97 -1.37 -5.75
CA SER A 106 9.95 -0.72 -6.60
C SER A 106 8.77 -0.17 -5.79
N ALA A 107 8.34 -0.90 -4.77
CA ALA A 107 7.27 -0.45 -3.88
C ALA A 107 7.75 0.69 -2.95
N GLU A 108 8.98 0.64 -2.47
CA GLU A 108 9.57 1.67 -1.61
C GLU A 108 9.78 2.99 -2.36
N GLU A 109 10.18 2.92 -3.63
CA GLU A 109 10.30 4.07 -4.52
C GLU A 109 8.92 4.63 -4.92
N GLY A 110 7.85 3.85 -4.78
CA GLY A 110 6.50 4.23 -5.18
C GLY A 110 6.29 4.26 -6.70
N GLU A 111 7.20 3.63 -7.45
CA GLU A 111 7.13 3.51 -8.88
C GLU A 111 6.56 2.15 -9.29
N LEU A 112 5.42 2.16 -9.99
CA LEU A 112 4.82 0.95 -10.55
C LEU A 112 5.62 0.53 -11.79
N ALA A 113 6.64 -0.28 -11.61
CA ALA A 113 7.34 -0.94 -12.70
C ALA A 113 6.64 -2.28 -13.06
N PRO A 114 6.62 -2.68 -14.33
CA PRO A 114 6.20 -4.03 -14.72
C PRO A 114 7.04 -5.06 -13.95
N GLY A 115 6.38 -5.86 -13.12
CA GLY A 115 7.02 -6.91 -12.32
C GLY A 115 6.90 -8.28 -12.97
N GLN A 116 7.78 -9.18 -12.59
CA GLN A 116 7.67 -10.60 -12.94
C GLN A 116 6.82 -11.30 -11.88
N ALA A 117 5.90 -12.16 -12.31
CA ALA A 117 5.15 -13.01 -11.41
C ALA A 117 6.07 -14.08 -10.80
N LEU A 118 5.92 -14.33 -9.50
CA LEU A 118 6.59 -15.42 -8.81
C LEU A 118 5.66 -16.62 -8.71
N ALA A 119 6.06 -17.77 -9.26
CA ALA A 119 5.39 -19.03 -9.05
C ALA A 119 6.20 -19.92 -8.10
N MET A 120 5.63 -20.27 -6.96
CA MET A 120 6.23 -21.19 -6.00
C MET A 120 5.57 -22.56 -6.11
N VAL A 121 6.23 -23.49 -6.79
CA VAL A 121 5.76 -24.86 -7.01
C VAL A 121 6.55 -25.83 -6.13
N GLY A 122 5.89 -26.83 -5.55
CA GLY A 122 6.53 -27.82 -4.69
C GLY A 122 5.50 -28.64 -3.89
N PRO A 123 5.96 -29.63 -3.13
CA PRO A 123 5.08 -30.49 -2.33
C PRO A 123 4.23 -29.73 -1.32
N ILE A 124 3.21 -30.38 -0.81
CA ILE A 124 2.39 -29.87 0.29
C ILE A 124 3.28 -29.75 1.55
N HIS A 125 3.01 -28.78 2.42
CA HIS A 125 3.73 -28.52 3.66
C HIS A 125 5.21 -28.12 3.55
N CYS A 126 5.65 -27.58 2.40
CA CYS A 126 7.00 -27.06 2.22
C CYS A 126 7.15 -25.55 2.50
N TYR A 127 6.41 -25.00 3.45
CA TYR A 127 6.49 -23.61 3.92
C TYR A 127 6.21 -22.50 2.89
N LYS A 128 5.67 -22.79 1.69
CA LYS A 128 5.31 -21.77 0.68
C LYS A 128 4.32 -20.74 1.25
N SER A 129 3.19 -21.21 1.78
CA SER A 129 2.18 -20.36 2.40
C SER A 129 2.72 -19.63 3.62
N TRP A 130 3.57 -20.28 4.41
CA TRP A 130 4.25 -19.63 5.53
C TRP A 130 5.11 -18.44 5.07
N THR A 131 5.91 -18.61 4.02
CA THR A 131 6.73 -17.54 3.44
C THR A 131 5.85 -16.35 3.02
N ILE A 132 4.74 -16.61 2.34
CA ILE A 132 3.80 -15.55 1.94
C ILE A 132 3.20 -14.85 3.15
N HIS A 133 2.64 -15.60 4.10
CA HIS A 133 1.89 -15.01 5.22
C HIS A 133 2.77 -14.41 6.31
N LYS A 134 3.96 -14.96 6.55
CA LYS A 134 4.83 -14.57 7.66
C LYS A 134 6.01 -13.69 7.27
N VAL A 135 6.37 -13.67 5.98
CA VAL A 135 7.49 -12.87 5.49
C VAL A 135 7.01 -11.80 4.50
N LEU A 136 6.45 -12.22 3.36
CA LEU A 136 6.09 -11.27 2.31
C LEU A 136 4.96 -10.33 2.74
N LYS A 137 3.89 -10.87 3.32
CA LYS A 137 2.74 -10.07 3.76
C LYS A 137 3.11 -8.97 4.75
N PRO A 138 3.84 -9.22 5.85
CA PRO A 138 4.24 -8.17 6.77
C PRO A 138 5.16 -7.13 6.11
N ALA A 139 6.12 -7.58 5.31
CA ALA A 139 7.08 -6.69 4.66
C ALA A 139 6.42 -5.73 3.67
N MET A 140 5.41 -6.21 2.94
CA MET A 140 4.69 -5.46 1.90
C MET A 140 3.40 -4.78 2.40
N GLY A 141 3.14 -4.81 3.70
CA GLY A 141 1.96 -4.16 4.29
C GLY A 141 0.63 -4.87 4.04
N GLY A 142 0.65 -6.05 3.45
CA GLY A 142 -0.54 -6.84 3.16
C GLY A 142 -0.46 -7.63 1.86
N PHE A 143 -1.53 -8.31 1.50
CA PHE A 143 -1.76 -8.88 0.18
C PHE A 143 -3.26 -9.06 -0.05
N ALA A 144 -3.67 -9.12 -1.31
CA ALA A 144 -5.02 -9.53 -1.70
C ALA A 144 -4.99 -10.98 -2.20
N ASP A 145 -6.06 -11.73 -1.93
CA ASP A 145 -6.25 -13.06 -2.47
C ASP A 145 -6.95 -12.97 -3.82
N PHE A 146 -6.28 -13.41 -4.87
CA PHE A 146 -6.83 -13.42 -6.24
C PHE A 146 -7.44 -14.76 -6.64
N SER A 147 -7.74 -15.65 -5.70
CA SER A 147 -8.28 -16.99 -5.99
C SER A 147 -9.60 -16.93 -6.76
N SER A 148 -10.49 -16.00 -6.39
CA SER A 148 -11.77 -15.78 -7.09
C SER A 148 -11.58 -15.31 -8.53
N MET A 149 -10.61 -14.43 -8.75
CA MET A 149 -10.24 -13.95 -10.09
C MET A 149 -9.64 -15.07 -10.95
N ALA A 150 -8.77 -15.90 -10.37
CA ALA A 150 -8.17 -17.04 -11.05
C ALA A 150 -9.18 -18.12 -11.43
N SER A 151 -10.30 -18.23 -10.69
CA SER A 151 -11.43 -19.14 -11.00
C SER A 151 -12.39 -18.57 -12.03
N GLY A 152 -12.17 -17.35 -12.55
CA GLY A 152 -13.03 -16.72 -13.56
C GLY A 152 -14.24 -16.00 -13.01
N ASP A 153 -14.32 -15.78 -11.70
CA ASP A 153 -15.36 -15.01 -11.06
C ASP A 153 -15.06 -13.50 -11.22
N ALA A 154 -15.71 -12.86 -12.19
CA ALA A 154 -15.51 -11.46 -12.51
C ALA A 154 -15.89 -10.48 -11.36
N GLY A 155 -16.70 -10.93 -10.40
CA GLY A 155 -17.11 -10.13 -9.24
C GLY A 155 -15.97 -9.93 -8.22
N GLY A 156 -15.03 -10.87 -8.13
CA GLY A 156 -13.91 -10.82 -7.19
C GLY A 156 -12.86 -9.75 -7.50
N PHE A 157 -12.76 -9.32 -8.76
CA PHE A 157 -11.71 -8.37 -9.15
C PHE A 157 -11.84 -6.97 -8.54
N THR A 158 -13.07 -6.52 -8.31
CA THR A 158 -13.33 -5.16 -7.81
C THR A 158 -13.40 -5.05 -6.30
N ALA A 159 -13.83 -6.09 -5.59
CA ALA A 159 -13.99 -6.06 -4.13
C ALA A 159 -12.65 -6.31 -3.41
N ASP A 160 -11.94 -7.37 -3.77
CA ASP A 160 -10.74 -7.80 -3.03
C ASP A 160 -9.50 -6.93 -3.28
N VAL A 161 -9.40 -6.29 -4.44
CA VAL A 161 -8.25 -5.43 -4.78
C VAL A 161 -8.32 -4.06 -4.07
N PHE A 162 -9.52 -3.63 -3.69
CA PHE A 162 -9.76 -2.29 -3.14
C PHE A 162 -10.18 -2.26 -1.67
N GLU A 163 -10.46 -3.40 -1.05
CA GLU A 163 -10.72 -3.46 0.38
C GLU A 163 -9.42 -3.34 1.17
N SER A 164 -9.05 -2.10 1.48
CA SER A 164 -8.06 -1.85 2.53
C SER A 164 -8.63 -2.33 3.87
N PRO A 165 -7.86 -3.02 4.72
CA PRO A 165 -8.32 -3.41 6.04
C PRO A 165 -8.77 -2.16 6.82
N PRO A 166 -9.85 -2.26 7.60
CA PRO A 166 -10.37 -1.12 8.34
C PRO A 166 -9.28 -0.54 9.26
N ARG A 167 -9.08 0.77 9.22
CA ARG A 167 -8.19 1.48 10.13
C ARG A 167 -8.57 1.08 11.55
N LYS A 168 -7.66 0.40 12.26
CA LYS A 168 -7.79 0.29 13.72
C LYS A 168 -7.77 1.72 14.26
N ALA A 169 -8.89 2.15 14.83
CA ALA A 169 -8.95 3.41 15.55
C ALA A 169 -7.84 3.37 16.60
N LYS A 170 -6.96 4.38 16.58
CA LYS A 170 -6.03 4.60 17.69
C LYS A 170 -6.92 4.85 18.90
N SER A 171 -6.85 3.97 19.87
CA SER A 171 -7.42 4.22 21.20
C SER A 171 -6.84 5.51 21.76
N PRO A 172 -7.66 6.31 22.46
CA PRO A 172 -7.24 7.58 23.04
C PRO A 172 -6.14 7.42 24.08
#